data_9968f9817790779b924e3fdb0bcfa07f
#
_entry.id   9968f9817790779b924e3fdb0bcfa07f
#
_cell.length_a   1.000
_cell.length_b   1.000
_cell.length_c   1.000
_cell.angle_alpha   90.00
_cell.angle_beta   90.00
_cell.angle_gamma   90.00
#
_symmetry.space_group_name_H-M   'P 1'
#
loop_
_entity.id
_entity.type
_entity.pdbx_description
1 polymer ?
#
loop_
_entity_poly.entity_id
_entity_poly.type
_entity_poly.pdbx_seq_one_letter_code
_entity_poly.pdbx_strand_id
1 'polypeptide(L)'
;MPKLFAAIVPPSLKAVSEAFQFAPAVRIGDQILISGIVGVDAEGRLPPDFRSQAENVFTTLEAILNEAGATLDDVASLNSYHVGDIHSQLRELVDIKATRIPAPHPIWTGVGVTQLGVPGALLEISAVVVAAKGFPWLRH
;
A
#
# COMPACT_ATOMS: atom_id res chain seq x y z
N MET A 1 1.57 20.75 21.02
CA MET A 1 2.68 20.68 20.04
C MET A 1 2.17 20.25 18.68
N PRO A 2 2.56 20.94 17.64
CA PRO A 2 2.24 20.47 16.30
C PRO A 2 2.97 19.16 16.00
N LYS A 3 2.36 18.33 15.18
CA LYS A 3 2.98 17.08 14.78
C LYS A 3 4.03 17.31 13.69
N LEU A 4 5.06 16.47 13.68
CA LEU A 4 6.16 16.57 12.72
C LEU A 4 5.89 15.78 11.43
N PHE A 5 4.73 15.15 11.33
CA PHE A 5 4.31 14.44 10.11
C PHE A 5 2.97 15.00 9.63
N ALA A 6 2.73 14.87 8.34
CA ALA A 6 1.47 15.29 7.72
C ALA A 6 0.70 14.05 7.28
N ALA A 7 -0.57 13.96 7.68
CA ALA A 7 -1.44 12.87 7.24
C ALA A 7 -1.84 13.06 5.78
N ILE A 8 -1.92 11.95 5.04
CA ILE A 8 -2.37 11.89 3.66
C ILE A 8 -3.60 10.99 3.64
N VAL A 9 -4.76 11.59 3.34
CA VAL A 9 -6.03 10.88 3.37
C VAL A 9 -6.76 11.12 2.05
N PRO A 10 -6.69 10.17 1.09
CA PRO A 10 -7.49 10.29 -0.12
C PRO A 10 -8.97 10.36 0.23
N PRO A 11 -9.79 11.11 -0.53
CA PRO A 11 -11.23 11.20 -0.23
C PRO A 11 -11.93 9.84 -0.13
N SER A 12 -11.54 8.87 -0.94
CA SER A 12 -12.12 7.53 -0.93
C SER A 12 -11.84 6.75 0.36
N LEU A 13 -10.83 7.14 1.13
CA LEU A 13 -10.43 6.47 2.37
C LEU A 13 -10.78 7.27 3.62
N LYS A 14 -11.44 8.42 3.47
CA LYS A 14 -11.75 9.29 4.60
C LYS A 14 -12.63 8.58 5.62
N ALA A 15 -13.69 7.91 5.18
CA ALA A 15 -14.64 7.26 6.08
C ALA A 15 -13.98 6.16 6.90
N VAL A 16 -13.18 5.29 6.28
CA VAL A 16 -12.51 4.20 6.98
C VAL A 16 -11.40 4.74 7.91
N SER A 17 -10.71 5.78 7.48
CA SER A 17 -9.71 6.46 8.29
C SER A 17 -10.30 6.99 9.59
N GLU A 18 -11.43 7.69 9.50
CA GLU A 18 -12.10 8.24 10.68
C GLU A 18 -12.69 7.14 11.57
N ALA A 19 -13.30 6.12 10.97
CA ALA A 19 -13.94 5.03 11.72
C ALA A 19 -12.93 4.21 12.53
N PHE A 20 -11.76 3.95 11.97
CA PHE A 20 -10.73 3.12 12.61
C PHE A 20 -9.57 3.94 13.18
N GLN A 21 -9.64 5.27 13.08
CA GLN A 21 -8.70 6.20 13.71
C GLN A 21 -7.25 5.97 13.28
N PHE A 22 -7.02 5.88 11.96
CA PHE A 22 -5.67 5.76 11.41
C PHE A 22 -5.55 6.61 10.15
N ALA A 23 -4.32 7.00 9.81
CA ALA A 23 -4.04 7.67 8.55
C ALA A 23 -3.63 6.62 7.51
N PRO A 24 -4.17 6.67 6.29
CA PRO A 24 -3.71 5.78 5.21
C PRO A 24 -2.23 5.95 4.90
N ALA A 25 -1.70 7.16 5.03
CA ALA A 25 -0.29 7.44 4.88
C ALA A 25 0.08 8.69 5.64
N VAL A 26 1.37 8.85 5.90
CA VAL A 26 1.93 10.08 6.47
C VAL A 26 3.18 10.46 5.69
N ARG A 27 3.43 11.76 5.57
CA ARG A 27 4.67 12.27 4.99
C ARG A 27 5.58 12.75 6.12
N ILE A 28 6.85 12.34 6.05
CA ILE A 28 7.91 12.80 6.93
C ILE A 28 9.07 13.20 6.03
N GLY A 29 9.25 14.51 5.80
CA GLY A 29 10.27 14.98 4.85
C GLY A 29 10.01 14.43 3.45
N ASP A 30 10.99 13.71 2.89
CA ASP A 30 10.88 13.08 1.58
C ASP A 30 10.35 11.65 1.64
N GLN A 31 9.99 11.15 2.83
CA GLN A 31 9.44 9.83 3.00
C GLN A 31 7.92 9.87 3.14
N ILE A 32 7.27 8.90 2.53
CA ILE A 32 5.84 8.64 2.70
C ILE A 32 5.73 7.23 3.26
N LEU A 33 5.15 7.12 4.44
CA LEU A 33 4.92 5.84 5.10
C LEU A 33 3.47 5.45 4.86
N ILE A 34 3.27 4.28 4.25
CA ILE A 34 1.94 3.80 3.88
C ILE A 34 1.49 2.75 4.90
N SER A 35 0.30 2.97 5.46
CA SER A 35 -0.36 2.03 6.36
C SER A 35 -0.68 0.72 5.64
N GLY A 36 -0.90 -0.35 6.40
CA GLY A 36 -1.30 -1.63 5.83
C GLY A 36 -2.58 -1.51 5.02
N ILE A 37 -2.52 -2.01 3.78
CA ILE A 37 -3.63 -1.98 2.81
C ILE A 37 -4.12 -3.40 2.60
N VAL A 38 -5.42 -3.62 2.75
CA VAL A 38 -6.07 -4.88 2.37
C VAL A 38 -6.82 -4.69 1.06
N GLY A 39 -7.13 -5.80 0.37
CA GLY A 39 -7.61 -5.77 -1.00
C GLY A 39 -9.13 -5.60 -1.16
N VAL A 40 -9.70 -4.60 -0.51
CA VAL A 40 -11.13 -4.28 -0.73
C VAL A 40 -11.31 -3.59 -2.08
N ASP A 41 -12.48 -3.81 -2.69
CA ASP A 41 -12.85 -3.13 -3.94
C ASP A 41 -13.45 -1.74 -3.66
N ALA A 42 -13.90 -1.06 -4.71
CA ALA A 42 -14.47 0.28 -4.59
C ALA A 42 -15.72 0.33 -3.71
N GLU A 43 -16.43 -0.80 -3.55
CA GLU A 43 -17.61 -0.92 -2.70
C GLU A 43 -17.27 -1.41 -1.29
N GLY A 44 -15.97 -1.56 -0.96
CA GLY A 44 -15.54 -1.98 0.36
C GLY A 44 -15.63 -3.48 0.60
N ARG A 45 -15.74 -4.29 -0.46
CA ARG A 45 -15.84 -5.75 -0.36
C ARG A 45 -14.52 -6.42 -0.68
N LEU A 46 -14.25 -7.55 -0.01
CA LEU A 46 -13.09 -8.37 -0.29
C LEU A 46 -13.46 -9.46 -1.28
N PRO A 47 -12.79 -9.54 -2.44
CA PRO A 47 -12.94 -10.72 -3.30
C PRO A 47 -12.39 -11.95 -2.59
N PRO A 48 -12.90 -13.17 -2.90
CA PRO A 48 -12.49 -14.38 -2.20
C PRO A 48 -11.11 -14.89 -2.58
N ASP A 49 -10.57 -14.50 -3.73
CA ASP A 49 -9.29 -15.02 -4.22
C ASP A 49 -8.13 -14.06 -3.97
N PHE A 50 -6.96 -14.62 -3.80
CA PHE A 50 -5.74 -13.85 -3.49
C PHE A 50 -5.39 -12.84 -4.59
N ARG A 51 -5.42 -13.27 -5.86
CA ARG A 51 -5.01 -12.39 -6.97
C ARG A 51 -5.86 -11.14 -7.06
N SER A 52 -7.17 -11.28 -6.93
CA SER A 52 -8.08 -10.11 -6.98
C SER A 52 -7.84 -9.19 -5.79
N GLN A 53 -7.61 -9.76 -4.59
CA GLN A 53 -7.26 -8.94 -3.43
C GLN A 53 -5.94 -8.19 -3.67
N ALA A 54 -4.93 -8.87 -4.21
CA ALA A 54 -3.63 -8.26 -4.48
C ALA A 54 -3.73 -7.13 -5.50
N GLU A 55 -4.49 -7.32 -6.58
CA GLU A 55 -4.72 -6.25 -7.56
C GLU A 55 -5.38 -5.03 -6.91
N ASN A 56 -6.36 -5.25 -6.04
CA ASN A 56 -7.03 -4.17 -5.31
C ASN A 56 -6.07 -3.44 -4.36
N VAL A 57 -5.15 -4.18 -3.72
CA VAL A 57 -4.13 -3.56 -2.86
C VAL A 57 -3.31 -2.55 -3.67
N PHE A 58 -2.83 -2.93 -4.85
CA PHE A 58 -2.02 -2.02 -5.68
C PHE A 58 -2.84 -0.85 -6.22
N THR A 59 -4.11 -1.06 -6.55
CA THR A 59 -5.00 0.02 -6.97
C THR A 59 -5.18 1.06 -5.85
N THR A 60 -5.39 0.60 -4.62
CA THR A 60 -5.49 1.47 -3.45
C THR A 60 -4.16 2.19 -3.17
N LEU A 61 -3.05 1.46 -3.28
CA LEU A 61 -1.72 2.04 -3.11
C LEU A 61 -1.49 3.18 -4.12
N GLU A 62 -1.85 2.97 -5.38
CA GLU A 62 -1.74 4.02 -6.40
C GLU A 62 -2.58 5.24 -6.06
N ALA A 63 -3.80 5.05 -5.56
CA ALA A 63 -4.66 6.17 -5.17
C ALA A 63 -4.04 6.98 -4.03
N ILE A 64 -3.44 6.31 -3.04
CA ILE A 64 -2.76 6.98 -1.94
C ILE A 64 -1.54 7.75 -2.47
N LEU A 65 -0.75 7.13 -3.34
CA LEU A 65 0.43 7.76 -3.93
C LEU A 65 0.07 8.97 -4.77
N ASN A 66 -0.99 8.87 -5.58
CA ASN A 66 -1.48 10.01 -6.36
C ASN A 66 -1.83 11.20 -5.47
N GLU A 67 -2.51 10.95 -4.36
CA GLU A 67 -2.83 12.00 -3.39
C GLU A 67 -1.57 12.63 -2.78
N ALA A 68 -0.53 11.83 -2.64
CA ALA A 68 0.75 12.28 -2.06
C ALA A 68 1.70 12.91 -3.10
N GLY A 69 1.34 12.91 -4.38
CA GLY A 69 2.22 13.41 -5.44
C GLY A 69 3.35 12.45 -5.80
N ALA A 70 3.15 11.15 -5.61
CA ALA A 70 4.14 10.11 -5.89
C ALA A 70 3.56 9.06 -6.82
N THR A 71 4.39 8.12 -7.25
CA THR A 71 3.98 7.00 -8.10
C THR A 71 4.55 5.68 -7.57
N LEU A 72 4.15 4.56 -8.16
CA LEU A 72 4.70 3.25 -7.81
C LEU A 72 6.21 3.17 -8.04
N ASP A 73 6.77 3.97 -8.93
CA ASP A 73 8.22 4.05 -9.16
C ASP A 73 8.99 4.52 -7.92
N ASP A 74 8.31 5.23 -7.04
CA ASP A 74 8.91 5.81 -5.83
C ASP A 74 8.90 4.85 -4.64
N VAL A 75 8.31 3.68 -4.77
CA VAL A 75 8.23 2.69 -3.69
C VAL A 75 9.62 2.10 -3.44
N ALA A 76 10.11 2.28 -2.21
CA ALA A 76 11.43 1.80 -1.80
C ALA A 76 11.36 0.51 -0.99
N SER A 77 10.25 0.27 -0.28
CA SER A 77 10.11 -0.89 0.59
C SER A 77 8.67 -1.39 0.59
N LEU A 78 8.51 -2.70 0.52
CA LEU A 78 7.23 -3.39 0.68
C LEU A 78 7.34 -4.41 1.78
N ASN A 79 6.31 -4.47 2.64
CA ASN A 79 6.11 -5.58 3.57
C ASN A 79 4.76 -6.20 3.27
N SER A 80 4.75 -7.50 3.00
CA SER A 80 3.52 -8.21 2.69
C SER A 80 3.23 -9.28 3.76
N TYR A 81 1.99 -9.31 4.22
CA TYR A 81 1.51 -10.20 5.27
C TYR A 81 0.45 -11.09 4.65
N HIS A 82 0.61 -12.41 4.79
CA HIS A 82 -0.13 -13.40 4.04
C HIS A 82 -0.89 -14.37 4.94
N VAL A 83 -2.15 -14.60 4.62
CA VAL A 83 -2.96 -15.67 5.23
C VAL A 83 -3.21 -16.73 4.16
N GLY A 84 -2.83 -17.97 4.44
CA GLY A 84 -2.99 -19.10 3.52
C GLY A 84 -1.66 -19.66 3.06
N ASP A 85 -1.61 -20.19 1.84
CA ASP A 85 -0.38 -20.76 1.29
C ASP A 85 0.54 -19.65 0.76
N ILE A 86 1.45 -19.23 1.62
CA ILE A 86 2.36 -18.13 1.30
C ILE A 86 3.22 -18.43 0.06
N HIS A 87 3.62 -19.68 -0.15
CA HIS A 87 4.51 -20.01 -1.28
C HIS A 87 3.85 -19.74 -2.63
N SER A 88 2.59 -20.14 -2.80
CA SER A 88 1.85 -19.84 -4.03
C SER A 88 1.52 -18.34 -4.13
N GLN A 89 1.19 -17.72 -3.01
CA GLN A 89 0.85 -16.30 -2.96
C GLN A 89 2.04 -15.41 -3.32
N LEU A 90 3.24 -15.76 -2.86
CA LEU A 90 4.44 -15.00 -3.23
C LEU A 90 4.71 -15.06 -4.73
N ARG A 91 4.48 -16.21 -5.37
CA ARG A 91 4.63 -16.32 -6.83
C ARG A 91 3.63 -15.43 -7.57
N GLU A 92 2.38 -15.42 -7.14
CA GLU A 92 1.36 -14.54 -7.72
C GLU A 92 1.71 -13.07 -7.51
N LEU A 93 2.22 -12.73 -6.33
CA LEU A 93 2.59 -11.35 -6.02
C LEU A 93 3.78 -10.88 -6.87
N VAL A 94 4.75 -11.75 -7.15
CA VAL A 94 5.85 -11.44 -8.07
C VAL A 94 5.31 -11.09 -9.45
N ASP A 95 4.36 -11.86 -9.97
CA ASP A 95 3.76 -11.60 -11.28
C ASP A 95 3.07 -10.22 -11.32
N ILE A 96 2.34 -9.88 -10.26
CA ILE A 96 1.64 -8.59 -10.18
C ILE A 96 2.65 -7.45 -10.05
N LYS A 97 3.65 -7.59 -9.20
CA LYS A 97 4.70 -6.57 -9.03
C LYS A 97 5.43 -6.31 -10.33
N ALA A 98 5.68 -7.36 -11.12
CA ALA A 98 6.40 -7.21 -12.38
C ALA A 98 5.69 -6.29 -13.37
N THR A 99 4.37 -6.21 -13.31
CA THR A 99 3.59 -5.32 -14.18
C THR A 99 3.37 -3.92 -13.60
N ARG A 100 3.62 -3.74 -12.31
CA ARG A 100 3.28 -2.50 -11.59
C ARG A 100 4.48 -1.68 -11.16
N ILE A 101 5.57 -2.34 -10.76
CA ILE A 101 6.73 -1.67 -10.20
C ILE A 101 7.95 -2.01 -11.05
N PRO A 102 8.51 -1.03 -11.79
CA PRO A 102 9.68 -1.28 -12.62
C PRO A 102 10.96 -1.38 -11.80
N ALA A 103 12.01 -1.90 -12.42
CA ALA A 103 13.33 -1.87 -11.83
C ALA A 103 13.86 -0.42 -11.75
N PRO A 104 14.70 -0.06 -10.75
CA PRO A 104 15.20 -0.95 -9.68
C PRO A 104 14.11 -1.32 -8.70
N HIS A 105 14.18 -2.55 -8.20
CA HIS A 105 13.13 -3.09 -7.34
C HIS A 105 13.22 -2.57 -5.91
N PRO A 106 12.08 -2.37 -5.22
CA PRO A 106 12.09 -2.09 -3.79
C PRO A 106 12.58 -3.29 -3.00
N ILE A 107 13.03 -3.04 -1.78
CA ILE A 107 13.23 -4.16 -0.85
C ILE A 107 11.85 -4.74 -0.50
N TRP A 108 11.82 -6.03 -0.16
CA TRP A 108 10.57 -6.71 0.10
C TRP A 108 10.75 -7.80 1.15
N THR A 109 9.86 -7.81 2.14
CA THR A 109 9.75 -8.89 3.13
C THR A 109 8.32 -9.41 3.10
N GLY A 110 8.17 -10.72 2.95
CA GLY A 110 6.85 -11.37 2.98
C GLY A 110 6.80 -12.38 4.12
N VAL A 111 5.77 -12.33 4.95
CA VAL A 111 5.61 -13.23 6.08
C VAL A 111 4.18 -13.79 6.14
N GLY A 112 4.08 -15.04 6.58
CA GLY A 112 2.80 -15.67 6.86
C GLY A 112 2.30 -15.27 8.25
N VAL A 113 1.00 -15.03 8.36
CA VAL A 113 0.34 -14.68 9.62
C VAL A 113 -0.92 -15.54 9.77
N THR A 114 -1.42 -15.67 10.99
CA THR A 114 -2.62 -16.49 11.23
C THR A 114 -3.90 -15.80 10.80
N GLN A 115 -3.97 -14.49 10.92
CA GLN A 115 -5.12 -13.69 10.48
C GLN A 115 -4.71 -12.24 10.36
N LEU A 116 -5.52 -11.47 9.64
CA LEU A 116 -5.34 -10.04 9.47
C LEU A 116 -6.50 -9.30 10.14
N GLY A 117 -6.37 -7.98 10.29
CA GLY A 117 -7.37 -7.16 10.97
C GLY A 117 -8.74 -7.14 10.29
N VAL A 118 -8.78 -7.37 8.99
CA VAL A 118 -10.03 -7.43 8.22
C VAL A 118 -10.39 -8.90 7.99
N PRO A 119 -11.55 -9.38 8.47
CA PRO A 119 -11.95 -10.77 8.24
C PRO A 119 -12.03 -11.10 6.76
N GLY A 120 -11.43 -12.23 6.36
CA GLY A 120 -11.37 -12.65 4.97
C GLY A 120 -10.20 -12.10 4.18
N ALA A 121 -9.42 -11.18 4.74
CA ALA A 121 -8.23 -10.68 4.07
C ALA A 121 -7.16 -11.77 3.99
N LEU A 122 -6.61 -11.97 2.79
CA LEU A 122 -5.54 -12.93 2.52
C LEU A 122 -4.19 -12.23 2.37
N LEU A 123 -4.21 -10.91 2.19
CA LEU A 123 -3.02 -10.11 1.95
C LEU A 123 -3.19 -8.74 2.58
N GLU A 124 -2.13 -8.26 3.21
CA GLU A 124 -1.99 -6.87 3.62
C GLU A 124 -0.59 -6.40 3.23
N ILE A 125 -0.48 -5.20 2.66
CA ILE A 125 0.82 -4.64 2.27
C ILE A 125 0.96 -3.27 2.92
N SER A 126 2.11 -3.04 3.56
CA SER A 126 2.57 -1.71 3.94
C SER A 126 3.79 -1.34 3.11
N ALA A 127 4.06 -0.05 2.99
CA ALA A 127 5.12 0.43 2.10
C ALA A 127 5.82 1.66 2.65
N VAL A 128 7.06 1.84 2.23
CA VAL A 128 7.79 3.09 2.39
C VAL A 128 8.13 3.62 0.99
N VAL A 129 7.82 4.89 0.79
CA VAL A 129 7.98 5.58 -0.49
C VAL A 129 8.92 6.75 -0.27
N VAL A 130 9.81 6.99 -1.22
CA VAL A 130 10.72 8.14 -1.16
C VAL A 130 10.45 9.01 -2.39
N ALA A 131 9.90 10.18 -2.15
CA ALA A 131 9.53 11.12 -3.21
C ALA A 131 9.77 12.53 -2.71
N ALA A 132 10.61 13.26 -3.43
CA ALA A 132 10.98 14.62 -3.03
C ALA A 132 9.71 15.47 -2.88
N LYS A 133 9.64 16.16 -1.75
CA LYS A 133 8.59 17.13 -1.50
C LYS A 133 8.90 18.40 -2.31
N GLY A 134 7.89 18.90 -3.02
CA GLY A 134 8.00 20.21 -3.67
C GLY A 134 7.97 20.11 -5.19
N PHE A 135 8.94 20.64 -5.87
CA PHE A 135 8.88 21.00 -7.27
C PHE A 135 8.76 19.81 -8.21
N PRO A 136 7.62 19.64 -8.93
CA PRO A 136 7.44 18.49 -9.81
C PRO A 136 8.51 18.34 -10.89
N TRP A 137 9.11 19.45 -11.35
CA TRP A 137 10.14 19.41 -12.38
C TRP A 137 11.47 18.82 -11.91
N LEU A 138 11.64 18.59 -10.62
CA LEU A 138 12.82 17.91 -10.09
C LEU A 138 12.69 16.39 -10.11
N ARG A 139 11.52 15.88 -10.52
CA ARG A 139 11.21 14.46 -10.48
C ARG A 139 11.25 13.88 -11.89
N HIS A 140 12.42 13.45 -12.32
CA HIS A 140 12.61 12.88 -13.65
C HIS A 140 13.34 11.55 -13.59
#